data_2f5d9133e63cecc13a36602b71e670b3
#
_entry.id   2f5d9133e63cecc13a36602b71e670b3
#
_cell.length_a   1.000
_cell.length_b   1.000
_cell.length_c   1.000
_cell.angle_alpha   90.00
_cell.angle_beta   90.00
_cell.angle_gamma   90.00
#
_symmetry.space_group_name_H-M   'P 1'
#
loop_
_entity.id
_entity.type
_entity.pdbx_description
1 polymer ?
#
loop_
_entity_poly.entity_id
_entity_poly.type
_entity_poly.pdbx_seq_one_letter_code
_entity_poly.pdbx_strand_id
1 'polypeptide(L)'
;MRIPSIVRRTLRPLLVRPAFDLAEPWKFSQSRATPEDIFYCFRLLLGRSPHREEWGGHVGQAGTDLDAVVRSYVSSLEFSRRVDRLLSHRLSDRVSLKKAQGFCIYVQEEDLAVGVSVKRDAYERNVTAVFRNRLRAGMHVLDIGANIGWYTMLAASLVGPSGSVTAIEPNPDTAKLLEASRRANSFENVILLQVAAGREQGLLVMHGSYGNAMTSAVPDEAAALISSRTVPSFRVDDLIPRNRTIDLLKIDVEGAEYNALLGASELIKRCHPTIVSEFSPNTMPGISGVDGREYLRFLLAFGYTVAVIEGGGALRPCGTDPERVIDAYTRSGVDHIDILLR
;
A
#
# COMPACT_ATOMS: atom_id res chain seq x y z
N MET A 1 -57.42 -26.11 -0.32
CA MET A 1 -57.58 -25.00 0.64
C MET A 1 -57.67 -23.70 -0.13
N ARG A 2 -58.84 -23.04 -0.18
CA ARG A 2 -59.06 -21.79 -0.94
C ARG A 2 -58.56 -20.61 -0.08
N ILE A 3 -57.59 -19.85 -0.56
CA ILE A 3 -57.08 -18.62 0.07
C ILE A 3 -58.17 -17.55 -0.01
N PRO A 4 -58.54 -16.86 1.08
CA PRO A 4 -59.61 -15.85 1.09
C PRO A 4 -59.27 -14.68 0.16
N SER A 5 -60.29 -14.12 -0.50
CA SER A 5 -60.21 -13.07 -1.51
C SER A 5 -59.62 -11.73 -1.03
N ILE A 6 -59.55 -11.52 0.26
CA ILE A 6 -58.98 -10.32 0.91
C ILE A 6 -57.44 -10.26 0.77
N VAL A 7 -56.74 -11.41 0.69
CA VAL A 7 -55.27 -11.46 0.55
C VAL A 7 -54.83 -11.13 -0.87
N ARG A 8 -55.72 -11.25 -1.87
CA ARG A 8 -55.39 -10.92 -3.28
C ARG A 8 -55.34 -9.43 -3.59
N ARG A 9 -55.95 -8.57 -2.77
CA ARG A 9 -56.02 -7.12 -3.03
C ARG A 9 -54.83 -6.36 -2.45
N THR A 10 -54.16 -6.88 -1.44
CA THR A 10 -53.03 -6.22 -0.77
C THR A 10 -51.64 -6.60 -1.36
N LEU A 11 -51.57 -7.64 -2.18
CA LEU A 11 -50.31 -8.08 -2.81
C LEU A 11 -50.10 -7.60 -4.26
N ARG A 12 -51.13 -6.96 -4.86
CA ARG A 12 -51.06 -6.50 -6.25
C ARG A 12 -50.10 -5.32 -6.52
N PRO A 13 -49.72 -4.44 -5.57
CA PRO A 13 -48.73 -3.40 -5.83
C PRO A 13 -47.28 -3.90 -5.76
N LEU A 14 -47.00 -5.13 -5.29
CA LEU A 14 -45.63 -5.63 -5.10
C LEU A 14 -45.10 -6.50 -6.25
N LEU A 15 -45.93 -6.74 -7.28
CA LEU A 15 -45.52 -7.42 -8.50
C LEU A 15 -45.46 -6.45 -9.69
N VAL A 16 -44.84 -5.32 -9.51
CA VAL A 16 -44.35 -4.52 -10.65
C VAL A 16 -43.21 -5.30 -11.27
N ARG A 17 -43.37 -5.75 -12.52
CA ARG A 17 -42.25 -6.31 -13.30
C ARG A 17 -41.13 -5.29 -13.29
N PRO A 18 -39.85 -5.69 -13.14
CA PRO A 18 -38.75 -4.77 -13.23
C PRO A 18 -38.88 -3.93 -14.50
N ALA A 19 -38.68 -2.63 -14.39
CA ALA A 19 -38.84 -1.69 -15.48
C ALA A 19 -37.76 -1.84 -16.57
N PHE A 20 -36.83 -2.81 -16.44
CA PHE A 20 -35.76 -3.07 -17.41
C PHE A 20 -35.57 -4.56 -17.67
N ASP A 21 -35.11 -4.85 -18.88
CA ASP A 21 -34.76 -6.20 -19.30
C ASP A 21 -33.34 -6.53 -18.83
N LEU A 22 -33.23 -7.51 -17.94
CA LEU A 22 -31.94 -8.00 -17.43
C LEU A 22 -31.07 -8.65 -18.52
N ALA A 23 -31.63 -9.05 -19.66
CA ALA A 23 -30.88 -9.54 -20.79
C ALA A 23 -30.19 -8.43 -21.58
N GLU A 24 -30.69 -7.20 -21.49
CA GLU A 24 -30.14 -6.03 -22.19
C GLU A 24 -30.05 -4.80 -21.27
N PRO A 25 -29.33 -4.88 -20.13
CA PRO A 25 -29.27 -3.83 -19.12
C PRO A 25 -28.66 -2.53 -19.65
N TRP A 26 -27.84 -2.58 -20.71
CA TRP A 26 -27.25 -1.40 -21.37
C TRP A 26 -28.25 -0.53 -22.15
N LYS A 27 -29.47 -1.01 -22.37
CA LYS A 27 -30.56 -0.21 -22.96
C LYS A 27 -31.30 0.63 -21.94
N PHE A 28 -31.01 0.43 -20.63
CA PHE A 28 -31.65 1.16 -19.54
C PHE A 28 -30.97 2.51 -19.34
N SER A 29 -31.68 3.60 -19.59
CA SER A 29 -31.16 4.96 -19.48
C SER A 29 -32.08 5.86 -18.64
N GLN A 30 -32.43 5.45 -17.42
CA GLN A 30 -33.18 6.32 -16.51
C GLN A 30 -32.20 7.06 -15.60
N SER A 31 -32.21 8.40 -15.65
CA SER A 31 -31.47 9.25 -14.71
C SER A 31 -32.25 9.53 -13.42
N ARG A 32 -33.51 9.08 -13.33
CA ARG A 32 -34.40 9.29 -12.18
C ARG A 32 -34.59 7.99 -11.41
N ALA A 33 -34.45 8.08 -10.10
CA ALA A 33 -34.60 6.94 -9.20
C ALA A 33 -36.03 6.38 -9.22
N THR A 34 -36.14 5.07 -9.28
CA THR A 34 -37.39 4.32 -9.10
C THR A 34 -37.54 3.89 -7.62
N PRO A 35 -38.74 3.47 -7.18
CA PRO A 35 -38.90 2.84 -5.86
C PRO A 35 -38.01 1.61 -5.67
N GLU A 36 -37.78 0.83 -6.71
CA GLU A 36 -36.88 -0.32 -6.72
C GLU A 36 -35.44 0.08 -6.47
N ASP A 37 -34.94 1.15 -7.09
CA ASP A 37 -33.59 1.68 -6.86
C ASP A 37 -33.39 2.06 -5.39
N ILE A 38 -34.39 2.72 -4.79
CA ILE A 38 -34.39 3.08 -3.38
C ILE A 38 -34.37 1.83 -2.50
N PHE A 39 -35.14 0.81 -2.84
CA PHE A 39 -35.14 -0.47 -2.14
C PHE A 39 -33.77 -1.15 -2.26
N TYR A 40 -33.13 -1.13 -3.43
CA TYR A 40 -31.81 -1.69 -3.63
C TYR A 40 -30.72 -0.90 -2.90
N CYS A 41 -30.86 0.42 -2.71
CA CYS A 41 -29.97 1.17 -1.83
C CYS A 41 -29.96 0.60 -0.40
N PHE A 42 -31.12 0.27 0.17
CA PHE A 42 -31.18 -0.42 1.45
C PHE A 42 -30.49 -1.79 1.42
N ARG A 43 -30.78 -2.60 0.39
CA ARG A 43 -30.28 -3.97 0.29
C ARG A 43 -28.76 -4.00 0.05
N LEU A 44 -28.27 -3.21 -0.90
CA LEU A 44 -26.89 -3.26 -1.38
C LEU A 44 -25.97 -2.35 -0.55
N LEU A 45 -26.41 -1.13 -0.26
CA LEU A 45 -25.59 -0.17 0.47
C LEU A 45 -25.71 -0.33 1.98
N LEU A 46 -26.92 -0.51 2.53
CA LEU A 46 -27.12 -0.64 3.98
C LEU A 46 -27.16 -2.09 4.48
N GLY A 47 -27.36 -3.07 3.58
CA GLY A 47 -27.34 -4.51 3.88
C GLY A 47 -28.55 -5.04 4.64
N ARG A 48 -29.63 -4.32 4.58
CA ARG A 48 -30.90 -4.68 5.22
C ARG A 48 -32.08 -4.32 4.35
N SER A 49 -33.28 -4.77 4.70
CA SER A 49 -34.50 -4.26 4.13
C SER A 49 -34.95 -2.99 4.89
N PRO A 50 -35.66 -2.07 4.25
CA PRO A 50 -36.26 -0.93 4.95
C PRO A 50 -37.33 -1.38 5.94
N HIS A 51 -37.44 -0.69 7.07
CA HIS A 51 -38.55 -0.87 7.99
C HIS A 51 -39.80 -0.17 7.46
N ARG A 52 -40.97 -0.65 7.88
CA ARG A 52 -42.24 -0.12 7.40
C ARG A 52 -42.42 1.37 7.65
N GLU A 53 -41.95 1.82 8.80
CA GLU A 53 -42.10 3.23 9.23
C GLU A 53 -41.20 4.19 8.45
N GLU A 54 -39.99 3.75 8.06
CA GLU A 54 -39.04 4.58 7.31
C GLU A 54 -39.30 4.57 5.79
N TRP A 55 -39.92 3.48 5.27
CA TRP A 55 -40.10 3.30 3.84
C TRP A 55 -40.84 4.45 3.16
N GLY A 56 -41.90 4.97 3.82
CA GLY A 56 -42.70 6.07 3.28
C GLY A 56 -41.88 7.35 3.01
N GLY A 57 -40.94 7.68 3.90
CA GLY A 57 -40.05 8.80 3.73
C GLY A 57 -39.02 8.61 2.61
N HIS A 58 -38.46 7.41 2.54
CA HIS A 58 -37.42 7.11 1.54
C HIS A 58 -37.99 6.94 0.13
N VAL A 59 -39.11 6.22 -0.02
CA VAL A 59 -39.75 6.04 -1.34
C VAL A 59 -40.22 7.35 -1.96
N GLY A 60 -40.46 8.37 -1.14
CA GLY A 60 -40.75 9.73 -1.61
C GLY A 60 -39.67 10.39 -2.44
N GLN A 61 -38.45 9.84 -2.43
CA GLN A 61 -37.34 10.28 -3.29
C GLN A 61 -37.44 9.70 -4.72
N ALA A 62 -38.38 8.80 -4.98
CA ALA A 62 -38.63 8.29 -6.34
C ALA A 62 -38.97 9.44 -7.29
N GLY A 63 -38.41 9.42 -8.51
CA GLY A 63 -38.50 10.48 -9.49
C GLY A 63 -37.48 11.60 -9.35
N THR A 64 -36.62 11.58 -8.33
CA THR A 64 -35.46 12.50 -8.22
C THR A 64 -34.25 11.93 -8.96
N ASP A 65 -33.16 12.71 -9.02
CA ASP A 65 -31.91 12.27 -9.65
C ASP A 65 -31.33 11.03 -8.94
N LEU A 66 -31.01 10.01 -9.72
CA LEU A 66 -30.53 8.72 -9.20
C LEU A 66 -29.20 8.87 -8.44
N ASP A 67 -28.28 9.66 -8.98
CA ASP A 67 -26.98 9.89 -8.34
C ASP A 67 -27.11 10.66 -7.03
N ALA A 68 -28.07 11.58 -6.94
CA ALA A 68 -28.36 12.29 -5.70
C ALA A 68 -28.91 11.33 -4.63
N VAL A 69 -29.80 10.41 -5.02
CA VAL A 69 -30.32 9.37 -4.13
C VAL A 69 -29.16 8.47 -3.66
N VAL A 70 -28.37 7.92 -4.57
CA VAL A 70 -27.22 7.06 -4.20
C VAL A 70 -26.26 7.79 -3.27
N ARG A 71 -25.88 9.05 -3.58
CA ARG A 71 -25.04 9.88 -2.70
C ARG A 71 -25.61 10.02 -1.31
N SER A 72 -26.93 10.21 -1.16
CA SER A 72 -27.55 10.34 0.16
C SER A 72 -27.35 9.07 1.03
N TYR A 73 -27.40 7.90 0.43
CA TYR A 73 -27.17 6.64 1.14
C TYR A 73 -25.69 6.40 1.47
N VAL A 74 -24.77 6.60 0.50
CA VAL A 74 -23.34 6.40 0.73
C VAL A 74 -22.71 7.42 1.68
N SER A 75 -23.32 8.61 1.79
CA SER A 75 -22.92 9.63 2.78
C SER A 75 -23.54 9.41 4.17
N SER A 76 -24.40 8.41 4.33
CA SER A 76 -25.05 8.14 5.61
C SER A 76 -24.11 7.52 6.63
N LEU A 77 -24.32 7.84 7.90
CA LEU A 77 -23.59 7.22 9.01
C LEU A 77 -23.81 5.69 9.06
N GLU A 78 -24.99 5.22 8.65
CA GLU A 78 -25.31 3.81 8.60
C GLU A 78 -24.47 3.06 7.56
N PHE A 79 -24.28 3.65 6.36
CA PHE A 79 -23.39 3.11 5.34
C PHE A 79 -21.94 3.09 5.81
N SER A 80 -21.45 4.19 6.36
CA SER A 80 -20.10 4.27 6.92
C SER A 80 -19.84 3.16 7.95
N ARG A 81 -20.75 3.01 8.93
CA ARG A 81 -20.67 1.94 9.94
C ARG A 81 -20.72 0.54 9.36
N ARG A 82 -21.45 0.34 8.25
CA ARG A 82 -21.46 -0.95 7.56
C ARG A 82 -20.14 -1.22 6.86
N VAL A 83 -19.62 -0.25 6.14
CA VAL A 83 -18.30 -0.35 5.47
C VAL A 83 -17.23 -0.66 6.52
N ASP A 84 -17.21 0.07 7.63
CA ASP A 84 -16.26 -0.17 8.72
C ASP A 84 -16.37 -1.60 9.26
N ARG A 85 -17.58 -2.12 9.48
CA ARG A 85 -17.79 -3.50 9.91
C ARG A 85 -17.34 -4.52 8.88
N LEU A 86 -17.65 -4.30 7.59
CA LEU A 86 -17.23 -5.19 6.52
C LEU A 86 -15.70 -5.20 6.36
N LEU A 87 -15.07 -4.03 6.50
CA LEU A 87 -13.62 -3.90 6.44
C LEU A 87 -12.95 -4.47 7.69
N SER A 88 -13.48 -4.20 8.90
CA SER A 88 -12.92 -4.72 10.15
C SER A 88 -12.99 -6.26 10.22
N HIS A 89 -14.10 -6.86 9.80
CA HIS A 89 -14.19 -8.33 9.70
C HIS A 89 -13.21 -8.90 8.66
N ARG A 90 -13.02 -8.22 7.52
CA ARG A 90 -12.03 -8.65 6.53
C ARG A 90 -10.59 -8.59 7.04
N LEU A 91 -10.27 -7.59 7.88
CA LEU A 91 -8.93 -7.41 8.43
C LEU A 91 -8.61 -8.38 9.57
N SER A 92 -9.57 -8.69 10.46
CA SER A 92 -9.35 -9.59 11.59
C SER A 92 -9.31 -11.08 11.20
N ASP A 93 -10.09 -11.50 10.21
CA ASP A 93 -10.24 -12.90 9.84
C ASP A 93 -9.17 -13.40 8.84
N ARG A 94 -8.30 -12.51 8.35
CA ARG A 94 -7.35 -12.80 7.26
C ARG A 94 -5.89 -12.44 7.57
N VAL A 95 -5.61 -12.02 8.78
CA VAL A 95 -4.24 -11.82 9.25
C VAL A 95 -3.77 -13.07 9.94
N SER A 96 -2.64 -13.61 9.53
CA SER A 96 -2.03 -14.78 10.16
C SER A 96 -0.55 -14.57 10.43
N LEU A 97 -0.07 -15.20 11.52
CA LEU A 97 1.35 -15.25 11.83
C LEU A 97 2.00 -16.39 11.05
N LYS A 98 2.99 -16.06 10.24
CA LYS A 98 3.79 -17.03 9.48
C LYS A 98 5.19 -17.14 10.08
N LYS A 99 5.70 -18.37 10.19
CA LYS A 99 7.08 -18.62 10.49
C LYS A 99 7.86 -18.57 9.19
N ALA A 100 8.75 -17.62 9.08
CA ALA A 100 9.67 -17.46 7.98
C ALA A 100 11.09 -17.91 8.39
N GLN A 101 12.06 -17.69 7.57
CA GLN A 101 13.45 -18.12 7.68
C GLN A 101 14.22 -17.51 8.88
N GLY A 102 13.81 -17.81 10.10
CA GLY A 102 14.47 -17.36 11.33
C GLY A 102 13.71 -16.27 12.09
N PHE A 103 12.52 -15.90 11.63
CA PHE A 103 11.62 -14.94 12.29
C PHE A 103 10.14 -15.31 12.03
N CYS A 104 9.24 -14.65 12.74
CA CYS A 104 7.79 -14.71 12.50
C CYS A 104 7.32 -13.39 11.90
N ILE A 105 6.32 -13.46 11.01
CA ILE A 105 5.76 -12.27 10.36
C ILE A 105 4.24 -12.38 10.25
N TYR A 106 3.55 -11.31 10.62
CA TYR A 106 2.12 -11.18 10.35
C TYR A 106 1.89 -10.78 8.91
N VAL A 107 1.02 -11.50 8.24
CA VAL A 107 0.66 -11.25 6.83
C VAL A 107 -0.84 -11.15 6.68
N GLN A 108 -1.28 -10.32 5.76
CA GLN A 108 -2.65 -10.36 5.27
C GLN A 108 -2.75 -11.42 4.18
N GLU A 109 -3.58 -12.41 4.40
CA GLU A 109 -3.61 -13.63 3.59
C GLU A 109 -4.03 -13.43 2.14
N GLU A 110 -4.79 -12.38 1.86
CA GLU A 110 -5.30 -12.07 0.52
C GLU A 110 -4.54 -10.95 -0.19
N ASP A 111 -3.53 -10.39 0.44
CA ASP A 111 -2.64 -9.45 -0.22
C ASP A 111 -1.83 -10.18 -1.29
N LEU A 112 -2.18 -9.92 -2.56
CA LEU A 112 -1.56 -10.55 -3.72
C LEU A 112 -0.12 -10.11 -3.94
N ALA A 113 0.23 -8.91 -3.51
CA ALA A 113 1.57 -8.36 -3.68
C ALA A 113 2.59 -9.01 -2.74
N VAL A 114 2.33 -8.99 -1.45
CA VAL A 114 3.27 -9.44 -0.42
C VAL A 114 2.79 -10.71 0.28
N GLY A 115 1.57 -10.73 0.79
CA GLY A 115 1.03 -11.78 1.64
C GLY A 115 1.07 -13.17 1.01
N VAL A 116 0.66 -13.31 -0.25
CA VAL A 116 0.67 -14.58 -0.98
C VAL A 116 2.10 -15.07 -1.22
N SER A 117 3.01 -14.17 -1.57
CA SER A 117 4.42 -14.50 -1.84
C SER A 117 5.15 -14.94 -0.56
N VAL A 118 4.89 -14.27 0.56
CA VAL A 118 5.41 -14.65 1.89
C VAL A 118 4.88 -16.03 2.32
N LYS A 119 3.59 -16.31 2.10
CA LYS A 119 3.01 -17.64 2.39
C LYS A 119 3.72 -18.78 1.66
N ARG A 120 4.21 -18.53 0.44
CA ARG A 120 4.87 -19.51 -0.43
C ARG A 120 6.37 -19.59 -0.22
N ASP A 121 6.95 -18.88 0.77
CA ASP A 121 8.40 -18.70 0.94
C ASP A 121 9.10 -18.21 -0.35
N ALA A 122 8.39 -17.39 -1.13
CA ALA A 122 8.83 -16.95 -2.45
C ALA A 122 9.04 -15.44 -2.54
N TYR A 123 8.89 -14.70 -1.42
CA TYR A 123 9.01 -13.25 -1.43
C TYR A 123 10.45 -12.82 -1.70
N GLU A 124 10.65 -12.10 -2.78
CA GLU A 124 11.90 -11.46 -3.22
C GLU A 124 13.18 -12.26 -2.88
N ARG A 125 13.24 -13.49 -3.34
CA ARG A 125 14.34 -14.44 -2.99
C ARG A 125 15.73 -13.90 -3.29
N ASN A 126 15.85 -13.07 -4.33
CA ASN A 126 17.13 -12.53 -4.77
C ASN A 126 17.66 -11.48 -3.78
N VAL A 127 16.82 -10.52 -3.41
CA VAL A 127 17.15 -9.49 -2.42
C VAL A 127 17.32 -10.11 -1.03
N THR A 128 16.48 -11.07 -0.66
CA THR A 128 16.63 -11.85 0.58
C THR A 128 18.00 -12.52 0.67
N ALA A 129 18.51 -13.11 -0.43
CA ALA A 129 19.84 -13.69 -0.48
C ALA A 129 20.96 -12.65 -0.31
N VAL A 130 20.79 -11.46 -0.90
CA VAL A 130 21.73 -10.34 -0.71
C VAL A 130 21.80 -9.93 0.77
N PHE A 131 20.66 -9.79 1.46
CA PHE A 131 20.63 -9.46 2.89
C PHE A 131 21.39 -10.49 3.71
N ARG A 132 21.16 -11.80 3.50
CA ARG A 132 21.87 -12.88 4.18
C ARG A 132 23.39 -12.85 3.94
N ASN A 133 23.78 -12.52 2.72
CA ASN A 133 25.19 -12.49 2.35
C ASN A 133 25.91 -11.23 2.86
N ARG A 134 25.20 -10.13 3.09
CA ARG A 134 25.79 -8.84 3.45
C ARG A 134 25.70 -8.51 4.94
N LEU A 135 24.58 -8.81 5.58
CA LEU A 135 24.39 -8.45 6.99
C LEU A 135 25.22 -9.30 7.93
N ARG A 136 25.73 -8.66 8.95
CA ARG A 136 26.52 -9.26 10.04
C ARG A 136 26.02 -8.74 11.38
N ALA A 137 26.25 -9.48 12.45
CA ALA A 137 25.93 -9.05 13.80
C ALA A 137 26.57 -7.68 14.11
N GLY A 138 25.80 -6.82 14.76
CA GLY A 138 26.22 -5.46 15.14
C GLY A 138 25.99 -4.40 14.06
N MET A 139 25.61 -4.74 12.82
CA MET A 139 25.33 -3.76 11.77
C MET A 139 24.04 -2.97 12.05
N HIS A 140 23.98 -1.77 11.50
CA HIS A 140 22.83 -0.87 11.54
C HIS A 140 22.18 -0.76 10.16
N VAL A 141 20.88 -1.06 10.10
CA VAL A 141 20.12 -1.11 8.85
C VAL A 141 19.04 -0.03 8.84
N LEU A 142 18.85 0.61 7.69
CA LEU A 142 17.74 1.49 7.41
C LEU A 142 16.87 0.85 6.31
N ASP A 143 15.59 0.62 6.61
CA ASP A 143 14.61 0.01 5.72
C ASP A 143 13.53 1.04 5.39
N ILE A 144 13.59 1.63 4.19
CA ILE A 144 12.67 2.68 3.70
C ILE A 144 11.65 2.04 2.78
N GLY A 145 10.35 2.17 3.12
CA GLY A 145 9.27 1.41 2.50
C GLY A 145 9.20 0.00 3.09
N ALA A 146 9.23 -0.08 4.42
CA ALA A 146 9.35 -1.36 5.12
C ALA A 146 8.13 -2.27 4.95
N ASN A 147 6.99 -1.73 4.50
CA ASN A 147 5.75 -2.46 4.27
C ASN A 147 5.35 -3.28 5.52
N ILE A 148 4.98 -4.55 5.39
CA ILE A 148 4.66 -5.44 6.53
C ILE A 148 5.90 -5.89 7.33
N GLY A 149 7.11 -5.47 6.93
CA GLY A 149 8.36 -5.67 7.67
C GLY A 149 9.16 -6.91 7.29
N TRP A 150 9.05 -7.45 6.08
CA TRP A 150 9.85 -8.62 5.69
C TRP A 150 11.36 -8.37 5.87
N TYR A 151 11.89 -7.30 5.26
CA TYR A 151 13.31 -6.97 5.37
C TYR A 151 13.70 -6.46 6.74
N THR A 152 12.81 -5.73 7.40
CA THR A 152 13.00 -5.30 8.80
C THR A 152 13.20 -6.49 9.73
N MET A 153 12.33 -7.52 9.67
CA MET A 153 12.44 -8.72 10.52
C MET A 153 13.66 -9.57 10.16
N LEU A 154 13.91 -9.75 8.85
CA LEU A 154 15.08 -10.45 8.37
C LEU A 154 16.37 -9.79 8.87
N ALA A 155 16.49 -8.47 8.67
CA ALA A 155 17.65 -7.70 9.11
C ALA A 155 17.83 -7.79 10.62
N ALA A 156 16.74 -7.57 11.41
CA ALA A 156 16.79 -7.64 12.87
C ALA A 156 17.30 -9.00 13.39
N SER A 157 16.87 -10.10 12.75
CA SER A 157 17.34 -11.45 13.09
C SER A 157 18.83 -11.67 12.77
N LEU A 158 19.33 -11.04 11.69
CA LEU A 158 20.72 -11.22 11.24
C LEU A 158 21.71 -10.33 11.99
N VAL A 159 21.32 -9.07 12.27
CA VAL A 159 22.20 -8.13 12.98
C VAL A 159 22.23 -8.38 14.49
N GLY A 160 21.21 -9.05 15.03
CA GLY A 160 21.13 -9.41 16.44
C GLY A 160 21.01 -8.20 17.39
N PRO A 161 21.07 -8.42 18.69
CA PRO A 161 20.81 -7.37 19.69
C PRO A 161 21.89 -6.27 19.75
N SER A 162 23.08 -6.52 19.22
CA SER A 162 24.14 -5.51 19.12
C SER A 162 24.02 -4.59 17.91
N GLY A 163 23.23 -4.99 16.91
CA GLY A 163 22.87 -4.16 15.77
C GLY A 163 21.52 -3.48 15.95
N SER A 164 21.07 -2.74 14.93
CA SER A 164 19.73 -2.13 14.95
C SER A 164 19.13 -2.03 13.56
N VAL A 165 17.81 -1.96 13.51
CA VAL A 165 17.05 -1.69 12.29
C VAL A 165 16.14 -0.50 12.54
N THR A 166 16.20 0.51 11.66
CA THR A 166 15.21 1.58 11.63
C THR A 166 14.35 1.35 10.38
N ALA A 167 13.05 1.15 10.59
CA ALA A 167 12.06 0.93 9.55
C ALA A 167 11.23 2.20 9.36
N ILE A 168 11.05 2.65 8.13
CA ILE A 168 10.21 3.78 7.75
C ILE A 168 9.09 3.23 6.87
N GLU A 169 7.83 3.35 7.35
CA GLU A 169 6.64 2.86 6.66
C GLU A 169 5.47 3.81 6.89
N PRO A 170 5.02 4.55 5.86
CA PRO A 170 3.96 5.53 6.01
C PRO A 170 2.57 4.93 6.18
N ASN A 171 2.31 3.76 5.62
CA ASN A 171 0.98 3.16 5.64
C ASN A 171 0.65 2.58 7.03
N PRO A 172 -0.37 3.12 7.75
CA PRO A 172 -0.71 2.64 9.08
C PRO A 172 -1.18 1.18 9.10
N ASP A 173 -1.66 0.64 7.98
CA ASP A 173 -2.17 -0.73 7.93
C ASP A 173 -1.04 -1.75 7.82
N THR A 174 -0.01 -1.47 7.01
CA THR A 174 1.22 -2.29 6.94
C THR A 174 2.10 -2.08 8.17
N ALA A 175 2.23 -0.84 8.66
CA ALA A 175 2.97 -0.52 9.88
C ALA A 175 2.46 -1.29 11.12
N LYS A 176 1.14 -1.50 11.26
CA LYS A 176 0.57 -2.34 12.33
C LYS A 176 1.03 -3.79 12.25
N LEU A 177 1.10 -4.36 11.04
CA LEU A 177 1.58 -5.74 10.84
C LEU A 177 3.07 -5.85 11.14
N LEU A 178 3.85 -4.85 10.75
CA LEU A 178 5.27 -4.76 11.08
C LEU A 178 5.47 -4.69 12.59
N GLU A 179 4.76 -3.82 13.30
CA GLU A 179 4.85 -3.69 14.76
C GLU A 179 4.40 -4.98 15.47
N ALA A 180 3.33 -5.62 15.00
CA ALA A 180 2.89 -6.90 15.52
C ALA A 180 3.97 -7.99 15.31
N SER A 181 4.62 -8.00 14.14
CA SER A 181 5.73 -8.91 13.81
C SER A 181 6.93 -8.66 14.71
N ARG A 182 7.31 -7.39 14.93
CA ARG A 182 8.38 -7.01 15.84
C ARG A 182 8.16 -7.57 17.26
N ARG A 183 6.93 -7.41 17.80
CA ARG A 183 6.55 -7.92 19.12
C ARG A 183 6.57 -9.44 19.17
N ALA A 184 6.03 -10.13 18.14
CA ALA A 184 6.02 -11.58 18.09
C ALA A 184 7.43 -12.21 18.10
N ASN A 185 8.43 -11.48 17.61
CA ASN A 185 9.83 -11.89 17.62
C ASN A 185 10.63 -11.36 18.83
N SER A 186 10.03 -10.50 19.66
CA SER A 186 10.74 -9.80 20.75
C SER A 186 11.96 -9.02 20.25
N PHE A 187 11.87 -8.39 19.07
CA PHE A 187 12.97 -7.62 18.51
C PHE A 187 13.01 -6.21 19.09
N GLU A 188 13.79 -6.04 20.17
CA GLU A 188 14.03 -4.75 20.81
C GLU A 188 14.98 -3.84 20.01
N ASN A 189 15.69 -4.41 19.03
CA ASN A 189 16.62 -3.73 18.15
C ASN A 189 15.96 -3.12 16.91
N VAL A 190 14.63 -3.06 16.83
CA VAL A 190 13.85 -2.46 15.73
C VAL A 190 13.15 -1.21 16.20
N ILE A 191 13.30 -0.13 15.45
CA ILE A 191 12.56 1.14 15.60
C ILE A 191 11.67 1.30 14.36
N LEU A 192 10.37 1.45 14.55
CA LEU A 192 9.41 1.76 13.49
C LEU A 192 9.06 3.25 13.52
N LEU A 193 9.22 3.92 12.39
CA LEU A 193 8.78 5.30 12.16
C LEU A 193 7.64 5.28 11.13
N GLN A 194 6.42 5.58 11.59
CA GLN A 194 5.23 5.61 10.73
C GLN A 194 5.11 6.96 10.02
N VAL A 195 6.01 7.21 9.08
CA VAL A 195 6.09 8.42 8.26
C VAL A 195 6.55 8.06 6.85
N ALA A 196 6.36 8.97 5.89
CA ALA A 196 6.96 8.86 4.57
C ALA A 196 8.38 9.47 4.59
N ALA A 197 9.32 8.82 3.91
CA ALA A 197 10.60 9.41 3.57
C ALA A 197 10.43 10.31 2.34
N GLY A 198 10.76 11.58 2.47
CA GLY A 198 10.61 12.57 1.41
C GLY A 198 11.80 13.53 1.30
N ARG A 199 11.77 14.39 0.30
CA ARG A 199 12.79 15.41 0.08
C ARG A 199 12.74 16.56 1.10
N GLU A 200 11.57 16.76 1.72
CA GLU A 200 11.30 17.82 2.69
C GLU A 200 10.22 17.40 3.69
N GLN A 201 10.12 18.14 4.78
CA GLN A 201 9.05 17.97 5.76
C GLN A 201 7.73 18.51 5.18
N GLY A 202 6.66 17.73 5.33
CA GLY A 202 5.33 18.12 4.85
C GLY A 202 4.29 17.03 4.99
N LEU A 203 3.31 17.06 4.09
CA LEU A 203 2.29 16.01 3.93
C LEU A 203 2.38 15.43 2.53
N LEU A 204 2.10 14.16 2.40
CA LEU A 204 1.89 13.46 1.14
C LEU A 204 0.53 12.78 1.16
N VAL A 205 -0.09 12.60 -0.01
CA VAL A 205 -1.30 11.79 -0.16
C VAL A 205 -0.88 10.34 -0.37
N MET A 206 -1.54 9.44 0.34
CA MET A 206 -1.36 8.01 0.17
C MET A 206 -2.47 7.42 -0.70
N HIS A 207 -2.07 6.63 -1.69
CA HIS A 207 -2.93 5.88 -2.59
C HIS A 207 -2.75 4.38 -2.33
N GLY A 208 -3.88 3.65 -2.36
CA GLY A 208 -3.88 2.21 -2.05
C GLY A 208 -4.02 1.93 -0.55
N SER A 209 -4.22 0.66 -0.20
CA SER A 209 -4.45 0.23 1.18
C SER A 209 -3.47 -0.82 1.70
N TYR A 210 -2.98 -1.71 0.83
CA TYR A 210 -2.04 -2.78 1.18
C TYR A 210 -1.06 -3.01 0.04
N GLY A 211 0.03 -3.71 0.33
CA GLY A 211 1.04 -4.10 -0.64
C GLY A 211 1.70 -2.88 -1.27
N ASN A 212 1.31 -2.52 -2.46
CA ASN A 212 1.90 -1.45 -3.26
C ASN A 212 1.20 -0.10 -3.02
N ALA A 213 1.21 0.41 -1.79
CA ALA A 213 0.72 1.74 -1.49
C ALA A 213 1.75 2.81 -1.92
N MET A 214 1.30 3.75 -2.77
CA MET A 214 2.14 4.83 -3.30
C MET A 214 1.82 6.16 -2.62
N THR A 215 2.77 7.09 -2.66
CA THR A 215 2.58 8.47 -2.20
C THR A 215 2.69 9.47 -3.34
N SER A 216 1.93 10.55 -3.27
CA SER A 216 2.01 11.68 -4.20
C SER A 216 1.96 13.01 -3.47
N ALA A 217 2.25 14.10 -4.19
CA ALA A 217 2.06 15.45 -3.67
C ALA A 217 0.60 15.70 -3.25
N VAL A 218 0.40 16.56 -2.26
CA VAL A 218 -0.93 17.00 -1.86
C VAL A 218 -1.56 17.85 -2.97
N PRO A 219 -2.88 17.70 -3.22
CA PRO A 219 -3.57 18.54 -4.21
C PRO A 219 -3.72 19.97 -3.70
N ASP A 220 -3.69 20.94 -4.61
CA ASP A 220 -3.90 22.36 -4.30
C ASP A 220 -5.35 22.64 -3.88
N GLU A 221 -6.31 21.86 -4.38
CA GLU A 221 -7.72 22.01 -4.07
C GLU A 221 -8.05 21.49 -2.67
N ALA A 222 -8.58 22.36 -1.80
CA ALA A 222 -8.89 22.04 -0.41
C ALA A 222 -9.86 20.86 -0.25
N ALA A 223 -10.88 20.75 -1.11
CA ALA A 223 -11.84 19.65 -1.05
C ALA A 223 -11.19 18.30 -1.35
N ALA A 224 -10.30 18.25 -2.34
CA ALA A 224 -9.52 17.06 -2.67
C ALA A 224 -8.57 16.68 -1.53
N LEU A 225 -7.89 17.66 -0.93
CA LEU A 225 -7.02 17.43 0.23
C LEU A 225 -7.81 16.89 1.43
N ILE A 226 -8.95 17.48 1.78
CA ILE A 226 -9.78 17.05 2.92
C ILE A 226 -10.28 15.61 2.75
N SER A 227 -10.58 15.19 1.51
CA SER A 227 -11.02 13.83 1.21
C SER A 227 -9.89 12.82 1.06
N SER A 228 -8.64 13.27 1.04
CA SER A 228 -7.46 12.43 0.85
C SER A 228 -6.98 11.79 2.14
N ARG A 229 -6.37 10.61 2.03
CA ARG A 229 -5.62 9.98 3.12
C ARG A 229 -4.20 10.55 3.13
N THR A 230 -3.90 11.43 4.06
CA THR A 230 -2.58 12.05 4.16
C THR A 230 -1.68 11.36 5.17
N VAL A 231 -0.37 11.42 4.91
CA VAL A 231 0.69 10.94 5.82
C VAL A 231 1.77 12.00 5.97
N PRO A 232 2.39 12.14 7.17
CA PRO A 232 3.49 13.05 7.34
C PRO A 232 4.72 12.58 6.56
N SER A 233 5.43 13.52 5.95
CA SER A 233 6.70 13.32 5.24
C SER A 233 7.83 14.01 5.97
N PHE A 234 8.98 13.37 6.07
CA PHE A 234 10.20 13.93 6.65
C PHE A 234 11.41 13.56 5.80
N ARG A 235 12.44 14.41 5.90
CA ARG A 235 13.77 14.05 5.39
C ARG A 235 14.36 12.95 6.28
N VAL A 236 14.97 11.96 5.67
CA VAL A 236 15.67 10.90 6.40
C VAL A 236 16.80 11.46 7.26
N ASP A 237 17.47 12.52 6.79
CA ASP A 237 18.53 13.24 7.52
C ASP A 237 18.06 13.83 8.85
N ASP A 238 16.75 14.15 8.97
CA ASP A 238 16.14 14.70 10.18
C ASP A 238 15.64 13.59 11.13
N LEU A 239 15.39 12.39 10.60
CA LEU A 239 14.91 11.24 11.35
C LEU A 239 16.04 10.42 11.98
N ILE A 240 17.21 10.34 11.30
CA ILE A 240 18.33 9.52 11.75
C ILE A 240 19.36 10.39 12.46
N PRO A 241 19.63 10.17 13.76
CA PRO A 241 20.61 10.96 14.52
C PRO A 241 21.99 10.99 13.83
N ARG A 242 22.65 12.14 13.82
CA ARG A 242 23.94 12.34 13.13
C ARG A 242 25.05 11.43 13.65
N ASN A 243 25.01 10.99 14.88
CA ASN A 243 25.95 10.04 15.48
C ASN A 243 25.63 8.57 15.19
N ARG A 244 24.52 8.27 14.52
CA ARG A 244 24.16 6.91 14.10
C ARG A 244 24.82 6.59 12.77
N THR A 245 25.56 5.52 12.69
CA THR A 245 26.02 4.94 11.42
C THR A 245 24.93 4.05 10.81
N ILE A 246 24.91 3.96 9.49
CA ILE A 246 24.09 3.02 8.73
C ILE A 246 25.02 2.25 7.79
N ASP A 247 24.98 0.92 7.88
CA ASP A 247 25.81 0.02 7.10
C ASP A 247 25.11 -0.45 5.83
N LEU A 248 23.79 -0.62 5.91
CA LEU A 248 22.93 -0.99 4.77
C LEU A 248 21.64 -0.18 4.79
N LEU A 249 21.29 0.36 3.63
CA LEU A 249 20.03 1.05 3.36
C LEU A 249 19.26 0.26 2.30
N LYS A 250 18.05 -0.21 2.62
CA LYS A 250 17.07 -0.66 1.63
C LYS A 250 16.12 0.47 1.32
N ILE A 251 15.76 0.61 0.05
CA ILE A 251 14.71 1.54 -0.38
C ILE A 251 13.84 0.91 -1.45
N ASP A 252 12.53 0.99 -1.22
CA ASP A 252 11.50 0.45 -2.07
C ASP A 252 10.21 1.21 -1.73
N VAL A 253 9.93 2.25 -2.49
CA VAL A 253 8.85 3.22 -2.23
C VAL A 253 8.07 3.57 -3.49
N GLU A 254 8.00 2.59 -4.41
CA GLU A 254 7.10 2.60 -5.56
C GLU A 254 7.25 3.85 -6.46
N GLY A 255 8.50 4.22 -6.77
CA GLY A 255 8.85 5.35 -7.64
C GLY A 255 9.20 6.65 -6.90
N ALA A 256 9.10 6.70 -5.56
CA ALA A 256 9.48 7.86 -4.76
C ALA A 256 10.96 7.82 -4.27
N GLU A 257 11.77 6.85 -4.73
CA GLU A 257 13.14 6.59 -4.29
C GLU A 257 14.02 7.84 -4.40
N TYR A 258 13.93 8.56 -5.50
CA TYR A 258 14.73 9.78 -5.72
C TYR A 258 14.43 10.84 -4.66
N ASN A 259 13.15 11.12 -4.38
CA ASN A 259 12.74 12.10 -3.38
C ASN A 259 13.18 11.69 -1.96
N ALA A 260 13.04 10.42 -1.62
CA ALA A 260 13.46 9.89 -0.32
C ALA A 260 14.98 9.98 -0.13
N LEU A 261 15.77 9.62 -1.16
CA LEU A 261 17.24 9.69 -1.11
C LEU A 261 17.78 11.11 -1.20
N LEU A 262 17.08 12.05 -1.84
CA LEU A 262 17.40 13.49 -1.71
C LEU A 262 17.33 13.93 -0.25
N GLY A 263 16.30 13.48 0.49
CA GLY A 263 16.17 13.73 1.93
C GLY A 263 17.14 12.94 2.81
N ALA A 264 17.90 12.00 2.24
CA ALA A 264 18.93 11.19 2.92
C ALA A 264 20.36 11.58 2.51
N SER A 265 20.55 12.68 1.76
CA SER A 265 21.84 13.01 1.12
C SER A 265 23.00 13.17 2.11
N GLU A 266 22.76 13.76 3.28
CA GLU A 266 23.80 13.92 4.31
C GLU A 266 24.13 12.59 4.99
N LEU A 267 23.15 11.74 5.21
CA LEU A 267 23.35 10.37 5.70
C LEU A 267 24.19 9.54 4.71
N ILE A 268 23.85 9.61 3.42
CA ILE A 268 24.59 8.90 2.35
C ILE A 268 26.05 9.37 2.31
N LYS A 269 26.30 10.67 2.30
CA LYS A 269 27.66 11.24 2.34
C LYS A 269 28.46 10.78 3.56
N ARG A 270 27.83 10.77 4.72
CA ARG A 270 28.48 10.49 6.00
C ARG A 270 28.75 9.01 6.23
N CYS A 271 27.76 8.14 5.90
CA CYS A 271 27.83 6.72 6.20
C CYS A 271 28.29 5.87 5.03
N HIS A 272 28.06 6.33 3.80
CA HIS A 272 28.28 5.59 2.55
C HIS A 272 27.77 4.12 2.64
N PRO A 273 26.48 3.91 3.03
CA PRO A 273 25.96 2.58 3.26
C PRO A 273 25.91 1.77 1.96
N THR A 274 25.97 0.45 2.04
CA THR A 274 25.51 -0.36 0.91
C THR A 274 24.03 -0.06 0.69
N ILE A 275 23.62 0.31 -0.54
CA ILE A 275 22.23 0.59 -0.87
C ILE A 275 21.65 -0.57 -1.68
N VAL A 276 20.49 -1.07 -1.29
CA VAL A 276 19.65 -1.98 -2.07
C VAL A 276 18.40 -1.19 -2.44
N SER A 277 18.18 -1.00 -3.73
CA SER A 277 17.06 -0.19 -4.24
C SER A 277 16.24 -0.98 -5.24
N GLU A 278 14.91 -0.88 -5.12
CA GLU A 278 14.06 -1.12 -6.28
C GLU A 278 14.36 -0.05 -7.33
N PHE A 279 14.37 -0.45 -8.59
CA PHE A 279 14.58 0.43 -9.74
C PHE A 279 13.44 0.25 -10.75
N SER A 280 12.49 1.16 -10.70
CA SER A 280 11.26 1.20 -11.50
C SER A 280 11.25 2.45 -12.40
N PRO A 281 12.07 2.52 -13.45
CA PRO A 281 12.28 3.75 -14.24
C PRO A 281 11.02 4.26 -14.94
N ASN A 282 9.99 3.43 -15.10
CA ASN A 282 8.71 3.82 -15.71
C ASN A 282 7.79 4.56 -14.74
N THR A 283 7.91 4.33 -13.42
CA THR A 283 7.08 4.99 -12.39
C THR A 283 7.70 6.30 -11.91
N MET A 284 9.03 6.38 -11.86
CA MET A 284 9.79 7.53 -11.36
C MET A 284 9.39 8.88 -11.97
N PRO A 285 9.17 9.02 -13.31
CA PRO A 285 8.78 10.31 -13.88
C PRO A 285 7.46 10.85 -13.33
N GLY A 286 6.50 9.97 -13.07
CA GLY A 286 5.19 10.36 -12.53
C GLY A 286 5.18 10.68 -11.03
N ILE A 287 6.12 10.11 -10.26
CA ILE A 287 6.16 10.20 -8.80
C ILE A 287 7.26 11.15 -8.32
N SER A 288 8.48 10.93 -8.78
CA SER A 288 9.66 11.72 -8.38
C SER A 288 10.01 12.85 -9.35
N GLY A 289 9.40 12.89 -10.52
CA GLY A 289 9.65 13.92 -11.55
C GLY A 289 10.99 13.75 -12.29
N VAL A 290 11.68 12.61 -12.13
CA VAL A 290 12.96 12.30 -12.77
C VAL A 290 12.90 11.00 -13.53
N ASP A 291 13.73 10.83 -14.54
CA ASP A 291 13.90 9.54 -15.21
C ASP A 291 14.90 8.63 -14.47
N GLY A 292 14.90 7.34 -14.83
CA GLY A 292 15.81 6.38 -14.21
C GLY A 292 17.29 6.70 -14.39
N ARG A 293 17.70 7.39 -15.46
CA ARG A 293 19.09 7.82 -15.68
C ARG A 293 19.50 8.92 -14.70
N GLU A 294 18.62 9.86 -14.46
CA GLU A 294 18.85 10.94 -13.50
C GLU A 294 18.97 10.37 -12.08
N TYR A 295 18.09 9.45 -11.70
CA TYR A 295 18.18 8.72 -10.43
C TYR A 295 19.54 8.00 -10.28
N LEU A 296 19.97 7.24 -11.29
CA LEU A 296 21.26 6.56 -11.25
C LEU A 296 22.45 7.54 -11.18
N ARG A 297 22.42 8.62 -11.96
CA ARG A 297 23.47 9.66 -11.91
C ARG A 297 23.56 10.33 -10.54
N PHE A 298 22.43 10.57 -9.90
CA PHE A 298 22.39 11.10 -8.54
C PHE A 298 23.14 10.19 -7.57
N LEU A 299 22.91 8.90 -7.59
CA LEU A 299 23.59 7.92 -6.72
C LEU A 299 25.08 7.80 -7.06
N LEU A 300 25.41 7.75 -8.34
CA LEU A 300 26.81 7.69 -8.80
C LEU A 300 27.64 8.93 -8.39
N ALA A 301 27.01 10.09 -8.23
CA ALA A 301 27.66 11.30 -7.76
C ALA A 301 28.19 11.21 -6.32
N PHE A 302 27.70 10.25 -5.53
CA PHE A 302 28.25 9.92 -4.20
C PHE A 302 29.44 8.93 -4.25
N GLY A 303 29.87 8.52 -5.44
CA GLY A 303 30.99 7.60 -5.60
C GLY A 303 30.62 6.12 -5.64
N TYR A 304 29.35 5.80 -5.75
CA TYR A 304 28.89 4.42 -5.86
C TYR A 304 29.21 3.76 -7.20
N THR A 305 29.32 2.44 -7.17
CA THR A 305 29.18 1.57 -8.33
C THR A 305 27.91 0.78 -8.23
N VAL A 306 27.27 0.48 -9.36
CA VAL A 306 25.98 -0.24 -9.42
C VAL A 306 26.17 -1.67 -9.91
N ALA A 307 25.42 -2.58 -9.33
CA ALA A 307 25.22 -3.94 -9.84
C ALA A 307 23.74 -4.27 -9.83
N VAL A 308 23.27 -5.03 -10.83
CA VAL A 308 21.91 -5.59 -10.84
C VAL A 308 21.90 -6.87 -10.02
N ILE A 309 20.88 -7.03 -9.18
CA ILE A 309 20.64 -8.24 -8.38
C ILE A 309 19.90 -9.26 -9.25
N GLU A 310 20.51 -10.41 -9.48
CA GLU A 310 19.95 -11.48 -10.32
C GLU A 310 19.63 -12.74 -9.49
N GLY A 311 19.28 -13.83 -10.18
CA GLY A 311 18.84 -15.08 -9.56
C GLY A 311 19.75 -15.56 -8.44
N GLY A 312 19.14 -15.87 -7.28
CA GLY A 312 19.86 -16.32 -6.07
C GLY A 312 20.72 -15.25 -5.40
N GLY A 313 20.53 -13.97 -5.72
CA GLY A 313 21.30 -12.85 -5.17
C GLY A 313 22.66 -12.65 -5.84
N ALA A 314 22.87 -13.23 -7.02
CA ALA A 314 24.04 -12.96 -7.83
C ALA A 314 24.07 -11.48 -8.26
N LEU A 315 25.27 -10.91 -8.35
CA LEU A 315 25.43 -9.50 -8.70
C LEU A 315 26.06 -9.41 -10.10
N ARG A 316 25.33 -8.77 -11.04
CA ARG A 316 25.87 -8.42 -12.34
C ARG A 316 26.39 -6.99 -12.31
N PRO A 317 27.74 -6.76 -12.36
CA PRO A 317 28.30 -5.42 -12.27
C PRO A 317 27.93 -4.56 -13.47
N CYS A 318 27.46 -3.33 -13.22
CA CYS A 318 27.24 -2.28 -14.20
C CYS A 318 28.27 -1.15 -14.08
N GLY A 319 29.00 -1.07 -12.96
CA GLY A 319 30.02 -0.03 -12.71
C GLY A 319 29.38 1.33 -12.50
N THR A 320 29.90 2.34 -13.18
CA THR A 320 29.43 3.74 -13.12
C THR A 320 28.64 4.15 -14.37
N ASP A 321 28.22 3.20 -15.19
CA ASP A 321 27.50 3.44 -16.44
C ASP A 321 25.99 3.20 -16.26
N PRO A 322 25.14 4.25 -16.22
CA PRO A 322 23.70 4.11 -16.10
C PRO A 322 23.06 3.30 -17.24
N GLU A 323 23.63 3.37 -18.45
CA GLU A 323 23.03 2.69 -19.60
C GLU A 323 23.04 1.17 -19.45
N ARG A 324 24.07 0.62 -18.78
CA ARG A 324 24.12 -0.81 -18.48
C ARG A 324 23.00 -1.28 -17.56
N VAL A 325 22.55 -0.42 -16.64
CA VAL A 325 21.39 -0.70 -15.76
C VAL A 325 20.10 -0.60 -16.56
N ILE A 326 19.94 0.44 -17.37
CA ILE A 326 18.79 0.63 -18.25
C ILE A 326 18.65 -0.53 -19.25
N ASP A 327 19.75 -0.96 -19.86
CA ASP A 327 19.78 -2.11 -20.78
C ASP A 327 19.38 -3.41 -20.06
N ALA A 328 19.80 -3.56 -18.79
CA ALA A 328 19.43 -4.70 -17.98
C ALA A 328 17.92 -4.71 -17.69
N TYR A 329 17.38 -3.58 -17.28
CA TYR A 329 15.96 -3.39 -17.06
C TYR A 329 15.16 -3.69 -18.35
N THR A 330 15.54 -3.08 -19.46
CA THR A 330 14.85 -3.27 -20.74
C THR A 330 14.83 -4.74 -21.17
N ARG A 331 15.95 -5.46 -20.98
CA ARG A 331 16.04 -6.89 -21.32
C ARG A 331 15.27 -7.80 -20.37
N SER A 332 15.03 -7.38 -19.14
CA SER A 332 14.32 -8.20 -18.15
C SER A 332 12.84 -8.38 -18.50
N GLY A 333 12.23 -7.39 -19.16
CA GLY A 333 10.81 -7.41 -19.54
C GLY A 333 9.85 -7.34 -18.36
N VAL A 334 10.34 -6.97 -17.15
CA VAL A 334 9.54 -6.79 -15.93
C VAL A 334 9.34 -5.32 -15.61
N ASP A 335 8.47 -5.00 -14.69
CA ASP A 335 8.12 -3.62 -14.30
C ASP A 335 9.20 -2.94 -13.43
N HIS A 336 10.01 -3.72 -12.73
CA HIS A 336 11.15 -3.23 -11.94
C HIS A 336 12.29 -4.26 -11.92
N ILE A 337 13.48 -3.81 -11.51
CA ILE A 337 14.62 -4.65 -11.14
C ILE A 337 15.22 -4.15 -9.84
N ASP A 338 15.91 -5.04 -9.13
CA ASP A 338 16.65 -4.66 -7.93
C ASP A 338 18.10 -4.34 -8.26
N ILE A 339 18.61 -3.27 -7.67
CA ILE A 339 20.01 -2.85 -7.81
C ILE A 339 20.70 -2.75 -6.46
N LEU A 340 21.99 -3.03 -6.47
CA LEU A 340 22.87 -2.86 -5.32
C LEU A 340 23.95 -1.83 -5.65
N LEU A 341 24.15 -0.86 -4.75
CA LEU A 341 25.18 0.15 -4.85
C LEU A 341 26.18 0.01 -3.70
N ARG A 342 27.47 0.17 -4.02
CA ARG A 342 28.59 0.08 -3.07
C ARG A 342 29.77 0.93 -3.50
#